data_b884c0731c3a146e3d3d1f7b4ece3027
#
_entry.id   b884c0731c3a146e3d3d1f7b4ece3027
#
_cell.length_a   1.000
_cell.length_b   1.000
_cell.length_c   1.000
_cell.angle_alpha   90.00
_cell.angle_beta   90.00
_cell.angle_gamma   90.00
#
_symmetry.space_group_name_H-M   'P 1'
#
loop_
_entity.id
_entity.type
_entity.pdbx_description
1 polymer ?
#
loop_
_entity_poly.entity_id
_entity_poly.type
_entity_poly.pdbx_seq_one_letter_code
_entity_poly.pdbx_strand_id
1 'polypeptide(L)'
;MVSFRNFQRIHLVGIGGIGMSGIAEVLLTLGYSVSGSDIKLSAITERLQNLGAVIHDGHRAENVEGAHVVVTSSAIKPDNPEVVEAHKQKIPVIPRAEMLAELMRLKHGIAVGGAHGKTTTTSLVAAVLAAAHLDPTFVVGGRVNQVGTTARLGKGDYFVVEADESDRTFLLLAPVVAVVTTIDREHLDHYSSLEDIQDAFTQFVNRVPFYGAAILCLDEPNVQAIIPNVKRPIITYGTSSQADLVISEVTLEGFGSSFRLTYKGDDLGVFCLAHPPGMHNVRNAAAAAAVALYLSVPADLIREGLAHFSGVGRRFDIKGVVDDVTVIDDYGHHPTEIRATLEAARGCKFNRLLVLFQPHRYTRTQHLWDEFSRAFNQADVLVLADIYAASETPIPGITSEALSGAIRDAGHKNVFYFASMREGIEKLIREARTGDAVLTIGAGSVSRASNELVVLLGAHARLPEVAHELRRADTSAHED
;
A
#
# COMPACT_ATOMS: atom_id res chain seq x y z
N MET A 1 -0.79 25.88 -19.76
CA MET A 1 -1.29 24.79 -18.93
C MET A 1 -2.67 24.41 -19.45
N VAL A 2 -2.90 23.18 -19.87
CA VAL A 2 -4.24 22.70 -20.24
C VAL A 2 -5.03 22.63 -18.94
N SER A 3 -6.13 23.37 -18.85
CA SER A 3 -7.04 23.35 -17.69
C SER A 3 -8.41 22.88 -18.16
N PHE A 4 -9.23 22.34 -17.27
CA PHE A 4 -10.62 21.98 -17.54
C PHE A 4 -11.48 23.27 -17.70
N ARG A 5 -11.20 24.10 -18.72
CA ARG A 5 -11.60 25.50 -18.92
C ARG A 5 -12.96 25.92 -18.36
N ASN A 6 -13.98 25.04 -18.43
CA ASN A 6 -15.36 25.35 -17.98
C ASN A 6 -15.76 24.60 -16.71
N PHE A 7 -14.89 23.73 -16.16
CA PHE A 7 -15.16 22.88 -15.01
C PHE A 7 -14.25 23.28 -13.86
N GLN A 8 -14.62 24.33 -13.14
CA GLN A 8 -13.82 24.91 -12.06
C GLN A 8 -14.20 24.40 -10.68
N ARG A 9 -15.46 23.93 -10.49
CA ARG A 9 -15.98 23.46 -9.20
C ARG A 9 -16.18 21.95 -9.25
N ILE A 10 -15.41 21.24 -8.46
CA ILE A 10 -15.36 19.78 -8.45
C ILE A 10 -15.80 19.30 -7.06
N HIS A 11 -16.80 18.44 -7.03
CA HIS A 11 -17.30 17.83 -5.78
C HIS A 11 -16.87 16.36 -5.69
N LEU A 12 -16.30 15.95 -4.55
CA LEU A 12 -15.81 14.58 -4.34
C LEU A 12 -16.63 13.89 -3.24
N VAL A 13 -17.35 12.84 -3.59
CA VAL A 13 -18.15 12.04 -2.65
C VAL A 13 -17.26 10.97 -2.01
N GLY A 14 -17.13 10.98 -0.67
CA GLY A 14 -16.16 10.18 0.07
C GLY A 14 -14.74 10.77 0.00
N ILE A 15 -14.62 12.10 0.14
CA ILE A 15 -13.37 12.85 -0.03
C ILE A 15 -12.26 12.46 0.97
N GLY A 16 -12.61 11.92 2.16
CA GLY A 16 -11.67 11.47 3.18
C GLY A 16 -10.98 10.14 2.86
N GLY A 17 -11.41 9.43 1.80
CA GLY A 17 -10.72 8.24 1.34
C GLY A 17 -9.32 8.55 0.81
N ILE A 18 -8.33 7.65 1.03
CA ILE A 18 -6.91 7.88 0.70
C ILE A 18 -6.73 8.31 -0.77
N GLY A 19 -7.32 7.58 -1.73
CA GLY A 19 -7.20 7.91 -3.14
C GLY A 19 -7.97 9.17 -3.56
N MET A 20 -9.11 9.47 -2.91
CA MET A 20 -9.91 10.67 -3.18
C MET A 20 -9.21 11.91 -2.66
N SER A 21 -8.68 11.87 -1.44
CA SER A 21 -7.97 13.00 -0.82
C SER A 21 -6.73 13.41 -1.62
N GLY A 22 -5.98 12.43 -2.17
CA GLY A 22 -4.84 12.72 -3.03
C GLY A 22 -5.23 13.49 -4.29
N ILE A 23 -6.32 13.10 -4.95
CA ILE A 23 -6.88 13.84 -6.09
C ILE A 23 -7.32 15.24 -5.68
N ALA A 24 -8.00 15.37 -4.53
CA ALA A 24 -8.44 16.66 -3.99
C ALA A 24 -7.26 17.62 -3.77
N GLU A 25 -6.15 17.14 -3.19
CA GLU A 25 -4.93 17.95 -2.98
C GLU A 25 -4.34 18.45 -4.31
N VAL A 26 -4.25 17.57 -5.32
CA VAL A 26 -3.74 17.94 -6.64
C VAL A 26 -4.64 19.00 -7.28
N LEU A 27 -5.97 18.81 -7.24
CA LEU A 27 -6.94 19.75 -7.79
C LEU A 27 -6.87 21.12 -7.10
N LEU A 28 -6.82 21.15 -5.76
CA LEU A 28 -6.67 22.40 -4.99
C LEU A 28 -5.40 23.15 -5.35
N THR A 29 -4.27 22.42 -5.47
CA THR A 29 -2.99 23.03 -5.83
C THR A 29 -2.96 23.52 -7.27
N LEU A 30 -3.74 22.91 -8.19
CA LEU A 30 -3.95 23.39 -9.55
C LEU A 30 -4.90 24.62 -9.63
N GLY A 31 -5.51 25.02 -8.49
CA GLY A 31 -6.38 26.18 -8.40
C GLY A 31 -7.86 25.92 -8.70
N TYR A 32 -8.29 24.64 -8.68
CA TYR A 32 -9.71 24.30 -8.75
C TYR A 32 -10.41 24.55 -7.42
N SER A 33 -11.67 24.92 -7.46
CA SER A 33 -12.54 24.96 -6.28
C SER A 33 -13.01 23.53 -5.96
N VAL A 34 -12.57 22.99 -4.85
CA VAL A 34 -12.90 21.62 -4.44
C VAL A 34 -13.86 21.66 -3.27
N SER A 35 -14.96 20.92 -3.39
CA SER A 35 -15.83 20.55 -2.28
C SER A 35 -15.91 19.04 -2.18
N GLY A 36 -16.36 18.53 -1.04
CA GLY A 36 -16.60 17.11 -0.89
C GLY A 36 -17.27 16.75 0.42
N SER A 37 -17.76 15.54 0.49
CA SER A 37 -18.47 14.99 1.62
C SER A 37 -17.83 13.69 2.10
N ASP A 38 -17.96 13.39 3.39
CA ASP A 38 -17.61 12.08 3.96
C ASP A 38 -18.56 11.73 5.09
N ILE A 39 -18.77 10.43 5.33
CA ILE A 39 -19.61 9.95 6.45
C ILE A 39 -18.94 10.27 7.79
N LYS A 40 -17.61 10.36 7.81
CA LYS A 40 -16.84 10.60 9.03
C LYS A 40 -15.70 11.57 8.76
N LEU A 41 -15.75 12.69 9.47
CA LEU A 41 -14.64 13.64 9.49
C LEU A 41 -13.38 13.00 10.13
N SER A 42 -12.22 13.35 9.62
CA SER A 42 -10.93 12.78 10.02
C SER A 42 -9.82 13.81 9.85
N ALA A 43 -8.62 13.49 10.33
CA ALA A 43 -7.43 14.33 10.10
C ALA A 43 -7.15 14.57 8.59
N ILE A 44 -7.60 13.68 7.69
CA ILE A 44 -7.49 13.86 6.25
C ILE A 44 -8.44 14.98 5.79
N THR A 45 -9.70 14.95 6.21
CA THR A 45 -10.69 15.98 5.83
C THR A 45 -10.33 17.34 6.43
N GLU A 46 -9.82 17.40 7.67
CA GLU A 46 -9.31 18.63 8.28
C GLU A 46 -8.14 19.22 7.49
N ARG A 47 -7.21 18.37 7.06
CA ARG A 47 -6.08 18.80 6.22
C ARG A 47 -6.56 19.38 4.89
N LEU A 48 -7.51 18.76 4.22
CA LEU A 48 -8.09 19.26 2.97
C LEU A 48 -8.80 20.61 3.18
N GLN A 49 -9.51 20.75 4.30
CA GLN A 49 -10.15 22.02 4.68
C GLN A 49 -9.12 23.15 4.88
N ASN A 50 -8.00 22.84 5.54
CA ASN A 50 -6.88 23.78 5.71
C ASN A 50 -6.21 24.15 4.37
N LEU A 51 -6.30 23.29 3.35
CA LEU A 51 -5.85 23.56 1.98
C LEU A 51 -6.88 24.32 1.14
N GLY A 52 -8.07 24.63 1.68
CA GLY A 52 -9.10 25.41 1.04
C GLY A 52 -10.28 24.63 0.46
N ALA A 53 -10.39 23.31 0.74
CA ALA A 53 -11.58 22.55 0.37
C ALA A 53 -12.79 22.89 1.24
N VAL A 54 -13.98 22.85 0.66
CA VAL A 54 -15.26 22.92 1.40
C VAL A 54 -15.67 21.49 1.76
N ILE A 55 -15.65 21.15 3.05
CA ILE A 55 -15.95 19.80 3.53
C ILE A 55 -17.34 19.75 4.18
N HIS A 56 -18.14 18.77 3.76
CA HIS A 56 -19.46 18.50 4.30
C HIS A 56 -19.44 17.21 5.13
N ASP A 57 -20.07 17.25 6.31
CA ASP A 57 -20.27 16.09 7.17
C ASP A 57 -21.53 15.35 6.73
N GLY A 58 -21.38 14.10 6.28
CA GLY A 58 -22.46 13.29 5.71
C GLY A 58 -22.86 13.66 4.27
N HIS A 59 -23.56 12.73 3.64
CA HIS A 59 -24.01 12.86 2.24
C HIS A 59 -25.40 13.47 2.18
N ARG A 60 -25.56 14.60 1.49
CA ARG A 60 -26.84 15.31 1.29
C ARG A 60 -26.94 15.88 -0.11
N ALA A 61 -28.14 15.89 -0.67
CA ALA A 61 -28.40 16.38 -2.02
C ALA A 61 -27.90 17.82 -2.25
N GLU A 62 -27.96 18.67 -1.24
CA GLU A 62 -27.56 20.08 -1.32
C GLU A 62 -26.05 20.26 -1.51
N ASN A 63 -25.23 19.27 -1.13
CA ASN A 63 -23.78 19.36 -1.18
C ASN A 63 -23.22 19.51 -2.61
N VAL A 64 -23.99 19.09 -3.63
CA VAL A 64 -23.58 19.18 -5.04
C VAL A 64 -24.02 20.48 -5.72
N GLU A 65 -24.64 21.40 -4.98
CA GLU A 65 -25.12 22.65 -5.54
C GLU A 65 -23.97 23.46 -6.15
N GLY A 66 -24.13 23.79 -7.43
CA GLY A 66 -23.14 24.54 -8.19
C GLY A 66 -21.88 23.75 -8.56
N ALA A 67 -21.80 22.45 -8.29
CA ALA A 67 -20.71 21.62 -8.82
C ALA A 67 -20.80 21.51 -10.35
N HIS A 68 -19.64 21.49 -11.03
CA HIS A 68 -19.56 21.28 -12.47
C HIS A 68 -19.33 19.80 -12.80
N VAL A 69 -18.79 19.03 -11.88
CA VAL A 69 -18.60 17.59 -11.95
C VAL A 69 -18.61 16.99 -10.53
N VAL A 70 -19.17 15.80 -10.40
CA VAL A 70 -19.16 15.01 -9.17
C VAL A 70 -18.27 13.80 -9.39
N VAL A 71 -17.33 13.56 -8.49
CA VAL A 71 -16.38 12.43 -8.52
C VAL A 71 -16.76 11.45 -7.43
N THR A 72 -16.87 10.16 -7.76
CA THR A 72 -17.24 9.11 -6.82
C THR A 72 -16.15 8.04 -6.73
N SER A 73 -16.00 7.41 -5.57
CA SER A 73 -15.24 6.16 -5.42
C SER A 73 -16.15 4.95 -5.61
N SER A 74 -15.57 3.78 -5.83
CA SER A 74 -16.30 2.50 -5.94
C SER A 74 -17.08 2.12 -4.66
N ALA A 75 -16.75 2.72 -3.50
CA ALA A 75 -17.49 2.54 -2.26
C ALA A 75 -18.84 3.28 -2.22
N ILE A 76 -19.05 4.25 -3.11
CA ILE A 76 -20.28 5.06 -3.16
C ILE A 76 -21.34 4.34 -3.99
N LYS A 77 -22.50 4.07 -3.37
CA LYS A 77 -23.60 3.40 -4.03
C LYS A 77 -24.38 4.35 -4.96
N PRO A 78 -25.03 3.82 -6.01
CA PRO A 78 -25.82 4.63 -6.96
C PRO A 78 -27.02 5.37 -6.31
N ASP A 79 -27.50 4.90 -5.17
CA ASP A 79 -28.60 5.50 -4.41
C ASP A 79 -28.13 6.61 -3.43
N ASN A 80 -26.84 6.95 -3.43
CA ASN A 80 -26.32 8.07 -2.65
C ASN A 80 -27.03 9.38 -3.03
N PRO A 81 -27.52 10.19 -2.06
CA PRO A 81 -28.32 11.38 -2.33
C PRO A 81 -27.60 12.42 -3.20
N GLU A 82 -26.27 12.53 -3.11
CA GLU A 82 -25.46 13.44 -3.93
C GLU A 82 -25.37 12.95 -5.39
N VAL A 83 -25.24 11.64 -5.59
CA VAL A 83 -25.22 11.03 -6.93
C VAL A 83 -26.59 11.18 -7.61
N VAL A 84 -27.68 10.91 -6.86
CA VAL A 84 -29.05 11.05 -7.37
C VAL A 84 -29.34 12.51 -7.77
N GLU A 85 -28.98 13.47 -6.91
CA GLU A 85 -29.22 14.88 -7.18
C GLU A 85 -28.35 15.39 -8.36
N ALA A 86 -27.08 14.96 -8.45
CA ALA A 86 -26.22 15.29 -9.58
C ALA A 86 -26.83 14.84 -10.92
N HIS A 87 -27.33 13.62 -11.00
CA HIS A 87 -28.02 13.12 -12.20
C HIS A 87 -29.26 13.92 -12.52
N LYS A 88 -30.08 14.29 -11.53
CA LYS A 88 -31.29 15.12 -11.70
C LYS A 88 -30.94 16.51 -12.26
N GLN A 89 -29.83 17.12 -11.78
CA GLN A 89 -29.34 18.40 -12.26
C GLN A 89 -28.50 18.28 -13.57
N LYS A 90 -28.33 17.06 -14.12
CA LYS A 90 -27.47 16.78 -15.29
C LYS A 90 -26.02 17.18 -15.08
N ILE A 91 -25.51 17.14 -13.84
CA ILE A 91 -24.11 17.30 -13.53
C ILE A 91 -23.42 15.96 -13.87
N PRO A 92 -22.31 15.95 -14.61
CA PRO A 92 -21.54 14.75 -14.87
C PRO A 92 -21.10 14.07 -13.55
N VAL A 93 -21.35 12.77 -13.45
CA VAL A 93 -20.86 11.93 -12.35
C VAL A 93 -19.82 10.97 -12.93
N ILE A 94 -18.59 11.07 -12.48
CA ILE A 94 -17.46 10.29 -12.99
C ILE A 94 -16.80 9.48 -11.88
N PRO A 95 -16.24 8.29 -12.17
CA PRO A 95 -15.47 7.54 -11.20
C PRO A 95 -14.12 8.24 -10.89
N ARG A 96 -13.59 7.98 -9.70
CA ARG A 96 -12.28 8.45 -9.24
C ARG A 96 -11.17 8.23 -10.28
N ALA A 97 -11.14 7.05 -10.89
CA ALA A 97 -10.11 6.70 -11.87
C ALA A 97 -10.19 7.53 -13.16
N GLU A 98 -11.39 7.96 -13.57
CA GLU A 98 -11.55 8.87 -14.70
C GLU A 98 -10.97 10.26 -14.38
N MET A 99 -11.26 10.82 -13.20
CA MET A 99 -10.66 12.08 -12.78
C MET A 99 -9.12 11.96 -12.71
N LEU A 100 -8.60 10.85 -12.20
CA LEU A 100 -7.17 10.59 -12.15
C LEU A 100 -6.57 10.50 -13.57
N ALA A 101 -7.27 9.86 -14.51
CA ALA A 101 -6.86 9.78 -15.91
C ALA A 101 -6.82 11.17 -16.57
N GLU A 102 -7.82 12.02 -16.29
CA GLU A 102 -7.82 13.40 -16.81
C GLU A 102 -6.68 14.25 -16.23
N LEU A 103 -6.37 14.11 -14.93
CA LEU A 103 -5.19 14.74 -14.33
C LEU A 103 -3.88 14.23 -14.95
N MET A 104 -3.81 12.91 -15.22
CA MET A 104 -2.63 12.31 -15.85
C MET A 104 -2.38 12.85 -17.26
N ARG A 105 -3.42 13.19 -18.03
CA ARG A 105 -3.28 13.78 -19.37
C ARG A 105 -2.58 15.14 -19.40
N LEU A 106 -2.48 15.78 -18.24
CA LEU A 106 -1.79 17.09 -18.14
C LEU A 106 -0.26 16.94 -18.12
N LYS A 107 0.27 15.69 -17.95
CA LYS A 107 1.69 15.36 -17.81
C LYS A 107 2.01 14.01 -18.46
N HIS A 108 3.29 13.62 -18.48
CA HIS A 108 3.70 12.28 -18.88
C HIS A 108 3.36 11.28 -17.75
N GLY A 109 2.29 10.51 -17.95
CA GLY A 109 1.79 9.57 -16.96
C GLY A 109 2.66 8.33 -16.82
N ILE A 110 2.99 7.96 -15.58
CA ILE A 110 3.64 6.70 -15.20
C ILE A 110 2.66 5.99 -14.28
N ALA A 111 2.11 4.86 -14.71
CA ALA A 111 1.12 4.12 -13.92
C ALA A 111 1.69 2.77 -13.47
N VAL A 112 1.61 2.50 -12.17
CA VAL A 112 2.11 1.26 -11.56
C VAL A 112 0.93 0.39 -11.17
N GLY A 113 0.71 -0.70 -11.89
CA GLY A 113 -0.27 -1.72 -11.62
C GLY A 113 0.37 -3.02 -11.12
N GLY A 114 -0.49 -3.94 -10.71
CA GLY A 114 -0.12 -5.27 -10.23
C GLY A 114 -0.87 -5.65 -8.95
N ALA A 115 -1.06 -6.93 -8.68
CA ALA A 115 -1.73 -7.38 -7.47
C ALA A 115 -1.01 -6.89 -6.21
N HIS A 116 0.33 -7.02 -6.17
CA HIS A 116 1.17 -6.66 -5.01
C HIS A 116 2.27 -5.68 -5.40
N GLY A 117 2.77 -4.89 -4.42
CA GLY A 117 3.91 -3.99 -4.60
C GLY A 117 3.59 -2.63 -5.24
N LYS A 118 2.36 -2.36 -5.70
CA LYS A 118 1.95 -1.09 -6.33
C LYS A 118 2.41 0.14 -5.55
N THR A 119 1.95 0.27 -4.32
CA THR A 119 2.20 1.43 -3.46
C THR A 119 3.69 1.69 -3.24
N THR A 120 4.45 0.63 -2.93
CA THR A 120 5.90 0.72 -2.71
C THR A 120 6.62 1.13 -4.00
N THR A 121 6.30 0.49 -5.14
CA THR A 121 6.92 0.80 -6.43
C THR A 121 6.58 2.23 -6.89
N THR A 122 5.33 2.66 -6.77
CA THR A 122 4.91 4.04 -7.10
C THR A 122 5.69 5.06 -6.27
N SER A 123 5.86 4.78 -4.98
CA SER A 123 6.61 5.65 -4.07
C SER A 123 8.11 5.66 -4.37
N LEU A 124 8.69 4.50 -4.72
CA LEU A 124 10.09 4.40 -5.16
C LEU A 124 10.34 5.16 -6.46
N VAL A 125 9.44 5.03 -7.45
CA VAL A 125 9.51 5.83 -8.70
C VAL A 125 9.49 7.32 -8.38
N ALA A 126 8.55 7.76 -7.55
CA ALA A 126 8.44 9.18 -7.16
C ALA A 126 9.71 9.66 -6.44
N ALA A 127 10.29 8.85 -5.54
CA ALA A 127 11.52 9.17 -4.82
C ALA A 127 12.75 9.26 -5.76
N VAL A 128 12.91 8.31 -6.66
CA VAL A 128 14.02 8.30 -7.64
C VAL A 128 13.92 9.49 -8.58
N LEU A 129 12.71 9.81 -9.11
CA LEU A 129 12.52 10.98 -9.97
C LEU A 129 12.73 12.31 -9.22
N ALA A 130 12.40 12.36 -7.92
CA ALA A 130 12.68 13.51 -7.08
C ALA A 130 14.20 13.71 -6.85
N ALA A 131 14.94 12.63 -6.59
CA ALA A 131 16.41 12.64 -6.48
C ALA A 131 17.06 13.08 -7.82
N ALA A 132 16.46 12.72 -8.95
CA ALA A 132 16.87 13.15 -10.28
C ALA A 132 16.46 14.62 -10.60
N HIS A 133 15.94 15.38 -9.64
CA HIS A 133 15.47 16.76 -9.81
C HIS A 133 14.34 16.94 -10.82
N LEU A 134 13.59 15.87 -11.12
CA LEU A 134 12.47 15.89 -12.07
C LEU A 134 11.15 16.32 -11.42
N ASP A 135 11.13 16.55 -10.10
CA ASP A 135 9.99 17.04 -9.29
C ASP A 135 8.62 16.50 -9.75
N PRO A 136 8.37 15.19 -9.67
CA PRO A 136 7.15 14.59 -10.19
C PRO A 136 5.91 14.96 -9.37
N THR A 137 4.76 15.04 -10.05
CA THR A 137 3.45 14.90 -9.39
C THR A 137 3.25 13.43 -9.08
N PHE A 138 2.69 13.08 -7.91
CA PHE A 138 2.36 11.70 -7.59
C PHE A 138 1.05 11.58 -6.80
N VAL A 139 0.35 10.45 -6.99
CA VAL A 139 -0.79 10.00 -6.18
C VAL A 139 -0.59 8.53 -5.86
N VAL A 140 -0.49 8.20 -4.57
CA VAL A 140 -0.12 6.87 -4.06
C VAL A 140 -1.16 6.41 -3.05
N GLY A 141 -1.41 5.11 -2.98
CA GLY A 141 -2.36 4.49 -2.04
C GLY A 141 -1.91 4.46 -0.57
N GLY A 142 -0.70 4.96 -0.24
CA GLY A 142 -0.14 5.01 1.11
C GLY A 142 0.61 6.31 1.36
N ARG A 143 0.85 6.63 2.64
CA ARG A 143 1.62 7.82 3.02
C ARG A 143 3.11 7.59 2.76
N VAL A 144 3.71 8.37 1.88
CA VAL A 144 5.15 8.36 1.62
C VAL A 144 5.87 9.03 2.79
N ASN A 145 6.73 8.29 3.50
CA ASN A 145 7.33 8.76 4.76
C ASN A 145 8.18 10.03 4.58
N GLN A 146 8.96 10.12 3.50
CA GLN A 146 9.80 11.29 3.19
C GLN A 146 9.03 12.61 3.05
N VAL A 147 7.81 12.57 2.51
CA VAL A 147 7.00 13.78 2.25
C VAL A 147 5.79 13.89 3.15
N GLY A 148 5.48 12.84 3.92
CA GLY A 148 4.40 12.84 4.89
C GLY A 148 2.99 12.91 4.29
N THR A 149 2.83 12.66 2.98
CA THR A 149 1.56 12.76 2.25
C THR A 149 1.34 11.60 1.30
N THR A 150 0.11 11.42 0.85
CA THR A 150 -0.29 10.43 -0.17
C THR A 150 -0.29 11.02 -1.58
N ALA A 151 -0.19 12.33 -1.72
CA ALA A 151 -0.14 13.00 -3.01
C ALA A 151 0.62 14.33 -2.92
N ARG A 152 1.25 14.71 -4.02
CA ARG A 152 1.93 15.99 -4.17
C ARG A 152 1.89 16.45 -5.63
N LEU A 153 1.58 17.73 -5.86
CA LEU A 153 1.78 18.36 -7.16
C LEU A 153 3.23 18.81 -7.29
N GLY A 154 3.98 18.17 -8.18
CA GLY A 154 5.32 18.61 -8.60
C GLY A 154 5.27 19.56 -9.77
N LYS A 155 6.35 20.32 -9.97
CA LYS A 155 6.50 21.26 -11.10
C LYS A 155 6.99 20.59 -12.38
N GLY A 156 7.55 19.38 -12.29
CA GLY A 156 8.06 18.62 -13.43
C GLY A 156 6.97 18.04 -14.32
N ASP A 157 7.40 17.40 -15.40
CA ASP A 157 6.52 16.92 -16.48
C ASP A 157 5.95 15.54 -16.24
N TYR A 158 6.29 14.86 -15.13
CA TYR A 158 5.87 13.51 -14.84
C TYR A 158 4.76 13.43 -13.81
N PHE A 159 3.84 12.48 -14.02
CA PHE A 159 2.77 12.16 -13.09
C PHE A 159 2.79 10.66 -12.77
N VAL A 160 3.19 10.32 -11.56
CA VAL A 160 3.31 8.94 -11.08
C VAL A 160 2.07 8.56 -10.30
N VAL A 161 1.38 7.50 -10.70
CA VAL A 161 0.13 7.06 -10.08
C VAL A 161 0.12 5.58 -9.83
N GLU A 162 -0.60 5.18 -8.78
CA GLU A 162 -0.97 3.80 -8.53
C GLU A 162 -2.20 3.44 -9.36
N ALA A 163 -2.11 2.37 -10.17
CA ALA A 163 -3.17 1.84 -11.00
C ALA A 163 -3.89 0.72 -10.25
N ASP A 164 -5.10 1.01 -9.77
CA ASP A 164 -5.92 0.10 -8.97
C ASP A 164 -6.76 -0.80 -9.88
N GLU A 165 -6.43 -2.08 -9.94
CA GLU A 165 -7.10 -3.09 -10.76
C GLU A 165 -8.41 -3.59 -10.16
N SER A 166 -8.69 -3.28 -8.87
CA SER A 166 -9.74 -3.94 -8.09
C SER A 166 -11.14 -3.89 -8.69
N ASP A 167 -11.46 -2.85 -9.46
CA ASP A 167 -12.76 -2.61 -10.10
C ASP A 167 -12.65 -2.40 -11.62
N ARG A 168 -11.52 -2.77 -12.23
CA ARG A 168 -11.17 -2.56 -13.65
C ARG A 168 -11.05 -1.10 -14.09
N THR A 169 -11.25 -0.13 -13.20
CA THR A 169 -11.20 1.30 -13.58
C THR A 169 -9.80 1.78 -13.95
N PHE A 170 -8.74 1.05 -13.57
CA PHE A 170 -7.37 1.31 -14.03
C PHE A 170 -7.23 1.29 -15.56
N LEU A 171 -8.14 0.62 -16.28
CA LEU A 171 -8.23 0.63 -17.74
C LEU A 171 -8.60 2.00 -18.31
N LEU A 172 -9.06 2.95 -17.51
CA LEU A 172 -9.28 4.33 -17.93
C LEU A 172 -7.96 5.13 -18.05
N LEU A 173 -6.92 4.70 -17.36
CA LEU A 173 -5.61 5.33 -17.42
C LEU A 173 -4.96 5.13 -18.78
N ALA A 174 -4.26 6.16 -19.26
CA ALA A 174 -3.51 6.14 -20.52
C ALA A 174 -2.05 6.59 -20.26
N PRO A 175 -1.24 5.75 -19.59
CA PRO A 175 0.11 6.12 -19.22
C PRO A 175 1.07 6.08 -20.41
N VAL A 176 2.16 6.89 -20.33
CA VAL A 176 3.32 6.77 -21.22
C VAL A 176 4.19 5.59 -20.80
N VAL A 177 4.27 5.34 -19.50
CA VAL A 177 4.96 4.17 -18.93
C VAL A 177 3.98 3.40 -18.06
N ALA A 178 3.75 2.13 -18.37
CA ALA A 178 2.98 1.20 -17.54
C ALA A 178 3.92 0.19 -16.89
N VAL A 179 3.85 0.07 -15.56
CA VAL A 179 4.59 -0.95 -14.80
C VAL A 179 3.61 -2.01 -14.35
N VAL A 180 3.96 -3.29 -14.48
CA VAL A 180 3.23 -4.42 -13.87
C VAL A 180 4.19 -5.18 -12.97
N THR A 181 3.92 -5.12 -11.67
CA THR A 181 4.76 -5.77 -10.65
C THR A 181 4.48 -7.26 -10.55
N THR A 182 3.23 -7.62 -10.31
CA THR A 182 2.74 -9.00 -10.15
C THR A 182 1.33 -9.12 -10.68
N ILE A 183 0.91 -10.34 -11.03
CA ILE A 183 -0.48 -10.69 -11.33
C ILE A 183 -0.84 -11.89 -10.47
N ASP A 184 -1.88 -11.79 -9.64
CA ASP A 184 -2.31 -12.84 -8.72
C ASP A 184 -3.83 -12.97 -8.72
N ARG A 185 -4.34 -14.05 -8.12
CA ARG A 185 -5.80 -14.29 -7.98
C ARG A 185 -6.37 -13.39 -6.88
N GLU A 186 -6.74 -12.18 -7.26
CA GLU A 186 -7.42 -11.22 -6.39
C GLU A 186 -8.68 -10.68 -7.05
N HIS A 187 -9.52 -10.01 -6.25
CA HIS A 187 -10.71 -9.30 -6.74
C HIS A 187 -11.66 -10.18 -7.57
N LEU A 188 -11.88 -11.43 -7.11
CA LEU A 188 -12.76 -12.42 -7.78
C LEU A 188 -14.25 -12.03 -7.74
N ASP A 189 -14.58 -10.93 -7.07
CA ASP A 189 -15.86 -10.22 -7.16
C ASP A 189 -16.01 -9.43 -8.47
N HIS A 190 -14.90 -9.03 -9.11
CA HIS A 190 -14.83 -8.28 -10.36
C HIS A 190 -14.21 -9.05 -11.53
N TYR A 191 -13.53 -10.16 -11.26
CA TYR A 191 -12.87 -11.00 -12.26
C TYR A 191 -13.36 -12.43 -12.18
N SER A 192 -13.66 -13.01 -13.32
CA SER A 192 -14.19 -14.38 -13.41
C SER A 192 -13.11 -15.46 -13.23
N SER A 193 -11.86 -15.16 -13.58
CA SER A 193 -10.73 -16.08 -13.52
C SER A 193 -9.38 -15.35 -13.54
N LEU A 194 -8.28 -16.08 -13.37
CA LEU A 194 -6.93 -15.54 -13.53
C LEU A 194 -6.67 -15.04 -14.96
N GLU A 195 -7.17 -15.73 -15.96
CA GLU A 195 -7.05 -15.36 -17.37
C GLU A 195 -7.75 -14.02 -17.64
N ASP A 196 -8.90 -13.78 -16.99
CA ASP A 196 -9.62 -12.51 -17.09
C ASP A 196 -8.83 -11.35 -16.45
N ILE A 197 -8.10 -11.61 -15.37
CA ILE A 197 -7.15 -10.65 -14.77
C ILE A 197 -5.98 -10.39 -15.74
N GLN A 198 -5.38 -11.44 -16.31
CA GLN A 198 -4.29 -11.33 -17.29
C GLN A 198 -4.72 -10.54 -18.52
N ASP A 199 -5.94 -10.75 -19.03
CA ASP A 199 -6.49 -9.98 -20.13
C ASP A 199 -6.65 -8.50 -19.80
N ALA A 200 -7.13 -8.17 -18.59
CA ALA A 200 -7.23 -6.80 -18.14
C ALA A 200 -5.84 -6.11 -18.05
N PHE A 201 -4.83 -6.79 -17.51
CA PHE A 201 -3.45 -6.26 -17.50
C PHE A 201 -2.86 -6.13 -18.90
N THR A 202 -3.16 -7.07 -19.79
CA THR A 202 -2.78 -6.98 -21.23
C THR A 202 -3.40 -5.74 -21.88
N GLN A 203 -4.68 -5.45 -21.62
CA GLN A 203 -5.33 -4.23 -22.10
C GLN A 203 -4.67 -2.99 -21.52
N PHE A 204 -4.37 -2.98 -20.21
CA PHE A 204 -3.72 -1.87 -19.54
C PHE A 204 -2.36 -1.52 -20.16
N VAL A 205 -1.45 -2.49 -20.31
CA VAL A 205 -0.13 -2.24 -20.89
C VAL A 205 -0.19 -1.87 -22.39
N ASN A 206 -1.20 -2.33 -23.11
CA ASN A 206 -1.41 -1.97 -24.50
C ASN A 206 -1.97 -0.54 -24.72
N ARG A 207 -2.39 0.16 -23.63
CA ARG A 207 -2.75 1.59 -23.68
C ARG A 207 -1.54 2.52 -23.78
N VAL A 208 -0.35 2.02 -23.46
CA VAL A 208 0.90 2.75 -23.65
C VAL A 208 1.05 3.19 -25.11
N PRO A 209 1.45 4.43 -25.43
CA PRO A 209 1.67 4.86 -26.80
C PRO A 209 2.87 4.16 -27.42
N PHE A 210 3.01 4.23 -28.76
CA PHE A 210 4.10 3.55 -29.50
C PHE A 210 5.50 3.98 -29.09
N TYR A 211 5.65 5.16 -28.50
CA TYR A 211 6.90 5.73 -27.99
C TYR A 211 7.11 5.50 -26.50
N GLY A 212 6.13 4.92 -25.80
CA GLY A 212 6.22 4.61 -24.38
C GLY A 212 6.80 3.23 -24.11
N ALA A 213 6.68 2.75 -22.86
CA ALA A 213 7.19 1.43 -22.46
C ALA A 213 6.25 0.72 -21.46
N ALA A 214 6.11 -0.61 -21.64
CA ALA A 214 5.58 -1.53 -20.65
C ALA A 214 6.75 -2.14 -19.86
N ILE A 215 6.81 -1.94 -18.55
CA ILE A 215 7.85 -2.44 -17.65
C ILE A 215 7.30 -3.63 -16.89
N LEU A 216 7.83 -4.84 -17.13
CA LEU A 216 7.24 -6.10 -16.74
C LEU A 216 8.21 -6.95 -15.90
N CYS A 217 7.74 -7.49 -14.76
CA CYS A 217 8.55 -8.39 -13.93
C CYS A 217 8.67 -9.77 -14.58
N LEU A 218 9.87 -10.14 -14.99
CA LEU A 218 10.12 -11.43 -15.64
C LEU A 218 10.20 -12.59 -14.65
N ASP A 219 10.33 -12.33 -13.35
CA ASP A 219 10.33 -13.37 -12.31
C ASP A 219 8.90 -13.89 -12.00
N GLU A 220 7.85 -13.20 -12.46
CA GLU A 220 6.46 -13.52 -12.14
C GLU A 220 5.77 -14.28 -13.28
N PRO A 221 5.42 -15.57 -13.09
CA PRO A 221 4.88 -16.40 -14.17
C PRO A 221 3.61 -15.83 -14.82
N ASN A 222 2.72 -15.22 -14.04
CA ASN A 222 1.49 -14.62 -14.56
C ASN A 222 1.76 -13.33 -15.34
N VAL A 223 2.85 -12.61 -15.06
CA VAL A 223 3.31 -11.47 -15.86
C VAL A 223 3.97 -11.97 -17.15
N GLN A 224 4.74 -13.05 -17.10
CA GLN A 224 5.30 -13.68 -18.30
C GLN A 224 4.19 -14.13 -19.27
N ALA A 225 3.06 -14.64 -18.74
CA ALA A 225 1.94 -15.12 -19.54
C ALA A 225 1.31 -14.04 -20.43
N ILE A 226 1.37 -12.77 -20.03
CA ILE A 226 0.80 -11.67 -20.84
C ILE A 226 1.78 -11.16 -21.92
N ILE A 227 3.10 -11.37 -21.79
CA ILE A 227 4.13 -10.85 -22.71
C ILE A 227 3.82 -11.12 -24.18
N PRO A 228 3.40 -12.33 -24.59
CA PRO A 228 3.10 -12.61 -26.00
C PRO A 228 1.98 -11.74 -26.62
N ASN A 229 1.11 -11.17 -25.77
CA ASN A 229 -0.04 -10.36 -26.18
C ASN A 229 0.23 -8.84 -26.06
N VAL A 230 1.40 -8.43 -25.58
CA VAL A 230 1.81 -7.02 -25.48
C VAL A 230 2.29 -6.52 -26.83
N LYS A 231 1.66 -5.45 -27.35
CA LYS A 231 1.94 -4.83 -28.66
C LYS A 231 2.71 -3.50 -28.53
N ARG A 232 3.34 -3.28 -27.40
CA ARG A 232 4.08 -2.05 -27.08
C ARG A 232 5.53 -2.38 -26.74
N PRO A 233 6.44 -1.40 -26.80
CA PRO A 233 7.80 -1.64 -26.35
C PRO A 233 7.83 -2.17 -24.92
N ILE A 234 8.58 -3.25 -24.68
CA ILE A 234 8.71 -3.90 -23.39
C ILE A 234 10.09 -3.66 -22.84
N ILE A 235 10.18 -3.44 -21.54
CA ILE A 235 11.41 -3.53 -20.74
C ILE A 235 11.13 -4.54 -19.64
N THR A 236 11.87 -5.63 -19.61
CA THR A 236 11.74 -6.65 -18.57
C THR A 236 12.73 -6.40 -17.44
N TYR A 237 12.34 -6.75 -16.21
CA TYR A 237 13.24 -6.74 -15.05
C TYR A 237 13.04 -7.98 -14.18
N GLY A 238 14.09 -8.38 -13.48
CA GLY A 238 14.04 -9.55 -12.57
C GLY A 238 15.40 -10.15 -12.30
N THR A 239 15.42 -11.30 -11.63
CA THR A 239 16.63 -12.09 -11.33
C THR A 239 17.04 -12.99 -12.50
N SER A 240 16.15 -13.20 -13.46
CA SER A 240 16.47 -13.94 -14.68
C SER A 240 17.51 -13.22 -15.52
N SER A 241 18.54 -13.96 -15.99
CA SER A 241 19.54 -13.44 -16.91
C SER A 241 18.99 -13.03 -18.28
N GLN A 242 17.72 -13.33 -18.56
CA GLN A 242 17.00 -12.96 -19.78
C GLN A 242 16.28 -11.62 -19.66
N ALA A 243 16.25 -11.01 -18.46
CA ALA A 243 15.67 -9.69 -18.27
C ALA A 243 16.55 -8.59 -18.89
N ASP A 244 15.91 -7.52 -19.39
CA ASP A 244 16.64 -6.31 -19.81
C ASP A 244 17.37 -5.65 -18.65
N LEU A 245 16.73 -5.60 -17.46
CA LEU A 245 17.34 -5.16 -16.21
C LEU A 245 17.47 -6.35 -15.26
N VAL A 246 18.67 -6.87 -15.15
CA VAL A 246 19.01 -8.05 -14.34
C VAL A 246 19.36 -7.63 -12.91
N ILE A 247 18.75 -8.28 -11.94
CA ILE A 247 19.06 -8.18 -10.51
C ILE A 247 19.99 -9.34 -10.14
N SER A 248 21.13 -9.06 -9.56
CA SER A 248 22.08 -10.07 -9.10
C SER A 248 22.75 -9.67 -7.77
N GLU A 249 23.55 -10.56 -7.20
CA GLU A 249 24.32 -10.31 -5.96
C GLU A 249 23.47 -9.72 -4.82
N VAL A 250 22.25 -10.24 -4.62
CA VAL A 250 21.33 -9.72 -3.61
C VAL A 250 21.78 -10.13 -2.22
N THR A 251 21.95 -9.14 -1.35
CA THR A 251 22.19 -9.33 0.09
C THR A 251 21.05 -8.66 0.86
N LEU A 252 20.37 -9.44 1.70
CA LEU A 252 19.32 -8.96 2.60
C LEU A 252 19.91 -8.88 4.00
N GLU A 253 20.09 -7.69 4.55
CA GLU A 253 20.68 -7.50 5.87
C GLU A 253 19.98 -6.42 6.68
N GLY A 254 19.54 -6.82 7.89
CA GLY A 254 18.76 -5.95 8.76
C GLY A 254 17.49 -5.46 8.05
N PHE A 255 17.25 -4.16 8.08
CA PHE A 255 16.06 -3.55 7.46
C PHE A 255 16.27 -3.14 6.00
N GLY A 256 17.43 -3.37 5.43
CA GLY A 256 17.80 -2.97 4.08
C GLY A 256 18.20 -4.12 3.17
N SER A 257 18.57 -3.76 1.95
CA SER A 257 19.03 -4.68 0.92
C SER A 257 20.12 -4.03 0.08
N SER A 258 21.11 -4.80 -0.38
CA SER A 258 22.02 -4.40 -1.45
C SER A 258 21.94 -5.39 -2.62
N PHE A 259 22.08 -4.91 -3.83
CA PHE A 259 21.97 -5.71 -5.04
C PHE A 259 22.67 -5.03 -6.20
N ARG A 260 23.14 -5.83 -7.17
CA ARG A 260 23.73 -5.32 -8.41
C ARG A 260 22.65 -5.25 -9.50
N LEU A 261 22.69 -4.20 -10.31
CA LEU A 261 21.86 -4.06 -11.50
C LEU A 261 22.73 -4.06 -12.75
N THR A 262 22.28 -4.82 -13.77
CA THR A 262 22.86 -4.84 -15.11
C THR A 262 21.76 -4.54 -16.12
N TYR A 263 21.90 -3.50 -16.94
CA TYR A 263 20.89 -3.09 -17.92
C TYR A 263 21.36 -3.32 -19.34
N LYS A 264 20.72 -4.24 -20.07
CA LYS A 264 21.05 -4.62 -21.45
C LYS A 264 22.54 -4.97 -21.66
N GLY A 265 23.15 -5.58 -20.64
CA GLY A 265 24.53 -5.98 -20.61
C GLY A 265 25.50 -4.98 -19.97
N ASP A 266 25.08 -3.74 -19.74
CA ASP A 266 25.90 -2.73 -19.08
C ASP A 266 25.75 -2.87 -17.54
N ASP A 267 26.89 -3.07 -16.85
CA ASP A 267 26.95 -3.13 -15.39
C ASP A 267 26.76 -1.72 -14.80
N LEU A 268 25.66 -1.52 -14.08
CA LEU A 268 25.36 -0.27 -13.38
C LEU A 268 25.93 -0.23 -11.95
N GLY A 269 26.55 -1.33 -11.48
CA GLY A 269 27.12 -1.45 -10.16
C GLY A 269 26.09 -1.82 -9.08
N VAL A 270 26.49 -1.60 -7.81
CA VAL A 270 25.69 -1.97 -6.63
C VAL A 270 24.75 -0.83 -6.24
N PHE A 271 23.51 -1.20 -5.92
CA PHE A 271 22.46 -0.34 -5.39
C PHE A 271 22.10 -0.77 -3.97
N CYS A 272 21.65 0.17 -3.14
CA CYS A 272 21.17 -0.08 -1.80
C CYS A 272 19.75 0.43 -1.65
N LEU A 273 18.92 -0.35 -0.99
CA LEU A 273 17.60 0.05 -0.49
C LEU A 273 17.65 0.00 1.03
N ALA A 274 17.62 1.17 1.70
CA ALA A 274 17.77 1.22 3.14
C ALA A 274 16.54 0.62 3.87
N HIS A 275 15.36 0.76 3.28
CA HIS A 275 14.08 0.30 3.80
C HIS A 275 13.03 0.32 2.66
N PRO A 276 12.04 -0.59 2.61
CA PRO A 276 11.81 -1.76 3.46
C PRO A 276 12.64 -2.99 3.02
N PRO A 277 12.82 -3.99 3.90
CA PRO A 277 13.57 -5.21 3.61
C PRO A 277 12.80 -6.18 2.68
N GLY A 278 13.53 -7.20 2.19
CA GLY A 278 12.94 -8.34 1.50
C GLY A 278 13.08 -8.32 -0.01
N MET A 279 13.14 -9.52 -0.60
CA MET A 279 13.36 -9.72 -2.04
C MET A 279 12.28 -9.05 -2.91
N HIS A 280 11.03 -9.03 -2.46
CA HIS A 280 9.94 -8.35 -3.15
C HIS A 280 10.19 -6.84 -3.26
N ASN A 281 10.83 -6.21 -2.27
CA ASN A 281 11.18 -4.80 -2.30
C ASN A 281 12.41 -4.52 -3.16
N VAL A 282 13.34 -5.46 -3.29
CA VAL A 282 14.42 -5.41 -4.30
C VAL A 282 13.82 -5.40 -5.71
N ARG A 283 12.81 -6.24 -5.99
CA ARG A 283 12.09 -6.22 -7.28
C ARG A 283 11.35 -4.90 -7.49
N ASN A 284 10.68 -4.36 -6.47
CA ASN A 284 10.01 -3.05 -6.54
C ASN A 284 11.02 -1.92 -6.84
N ALA A 285 12.21 -1.96 -6.23
CA ALA A 285 13.29 -1.01 -6.49
C ALA A 285 13.85 -1.14 -7.93
N ALA A 286 13.98 -2.37 -8.43
CA ALA A 286 14.40 -2.61 -9.81
C ALA A 286 13.35 -2.12 -10.81
N ALA A 287 12.05 -2.27 -10.53
CA ALA A 287 10.99 -1.68 -11.33
C ALA A 287 11.10 -0.14 -11.40
N ALA A 288 11.36 0.51 -10.26
CA ALA A 288 11.56 1.96 -10.21
C ALA A 288 12.83 2.38 -10.98
N ALA A 289 13.92 1.59 -10.87
CA ALA A 289 15.14 1.81 -11.64
C ALA A 289 14.89 1.66 -13.15
N ALA A 290 14.11 0.65 -13.58
CA ALA A 290 13.74 0.47 -14.99
C ALA A 290 12.96 1.66 -15.55
N VAL A 291 12.02 2.22 -14.78
CA VAL A 291 11.31 3.47 -15.13
C VAL A 291 12.30 4.61 -15.32
N ALA A 292 13.20 4.82 -14.35
CA ALA A 292 14.18 5.91 -14.39
C ALA A 292 15.17 5.78 -15.55
N LEU A 293 15.64 4.56 -15.83
CA LEU A 293 16.53 4.26 -16.98
C LEU A 293 15.82 4.53 -18.31
N TYR A 294 14.54 4.16 -18.44
CA TYR A 294 13.72 4.51 -19.62
C TYR A 294 13.66 6.03 -19.82
N LEU A 295 13.60 6.80 -18.75
CA LEU A 295 13.61 8.26 -18.77
C LEU A 295 15.02 8.87 -18.88
N SER A 296 16.04 8.04 -19.12
CA SER A 296 17.44 8.44 -19.23
C SER A 296 18.03 9.10 -17.98
N VAL A 297 17.51 8.75 -16.79
CA VAL A 297 18.07 9.19 -15.52
C VAL A 297 19.42 8.48 -15.29
N PRO A 298 20.50 9.22 -14.94
CA PRO A 298 21.80 8.63 -14.63
C PRO A 298 21.73 7.64 -13.46
N ALA A 299 22.49 6.53 -13.55
CA ALA A 299 22.48 5.47 -12.54
C ALA A 299 22.83 5.96 -11.13
N ASP A 300 23.69 6.99 -11.01
CA ASP A 300 24.06 7.56 -9.72
C ASP A 300 22.88 8.25 -9.01
N LEU A 301 22.02 8.95 -9.75
CA LEU A 301 20.82 9.57 -9.20
C LEU A 301 19.76 8.52 -8.86
N ILE A 302 19.69 7.42 -9.62
CA ILE A 302 18.83 6.28 -9.26
C ILE A 302 19.31 5.66 -7.95
N ARG A 303 20.60 5.46 -7.80
CA ARG A 303 21.24 4.92 -6.58
C ARG A 303 20.96 5.79 -5.38
N GLU A 304 21.11 7.12 -5.53
CA GLU A 304 20.80 8.10 -4.50
C GLU A 304 19.33 8.02 -4.07
N GLY A 305 18.39 8.03 -5.02
CA GLY A 305 16.97 7.98 -4.75
C GLY A 305 16.53 6.71 -4.00
N LEU A 306 17.10 5.55 -4.37
CA LEU A 306 16.83 4.28 -3.68
C LEU A 306 17.45 4.22 -2.28
N ALA A 307 18.69 4.71 -2.11
CA ALA A 307 19.39 4.70 -0.83
C ALA A 307 18.72 5.60 0.23
N HIS A 308 18.13 6.71 -0.18
CA HIS A 308 17.45 7.64 0.71
C HIS A 308 15.95 7.34 0.90
N PHE A 309 15.43 6.29 0.28
CA PHE A 309 14.02 5.94 0.44
C PHE A 309 13.71 5.45 1.86
N SER A 310 12.80 6.11 2.55
CA SER A 310 12.45 5.84 3.95
C SER A 310 11.18 5.01 4.13
N GLY A 311 10.68 4.40 3.05
CA GLY A 311 9.50 3.53 3.08
C GLY A 311 8.16 4.27 2.95
N VAL A 312 7.11 3.50 3.04
CA VAL A 312 5.71 3.94 2.99
C VAL A 312 5.01 3.46 4.25
N GLY A 313 4.17 4.29 4.83
CA GLY A 313 3.40 3.92 6.01
C GLY A 313 2.60 2.64 5.78
N ARG A 314 2.58 1.78 6.78
CA ARG A 314 1.95 0.46 6.74
C ARG A 314 2.55 -0.52 5.73
N ARG A 315 3.81 -0.36 5.30
CA ARG A 315 4.57 -1.32 4.48
C ARG A 315 5.89 -1.62 5.19
N PHE A 316 5.87 -2.68 6.01
CA PHE A 316 6.94 -2.98 6.96
C PHE A 316 7.31 -1.76 7.82
N ASP A 317 6.29 -1.04 8.31
CA ASP A 317 6.42 0.27 8.96
C ASP A 317 6.80 0.09 10.43
N ILE A 318 8.04 0.44 10.79
CA ILE A 318 8.54 0.34 12.18
C ILE A 318 7.87 1.44 13.01
N LYS A 319 7.02 1.04 13.95
CA LYS A 319 6.26 1.95 14.83
C LYS A 319 7.04 2.36 16.06
N GLY A 320 7.97 1.53 16.50
CA GLY A 320 8.84 1.80 17.64
C GLY A 320 9.62 0.59 18.09
N VAL A 321 10.61 0.84 18.95
CA VAL A 321 11.38 -0.19 19.64
C VAL A 321 11.29 0.09 21.13
N VAL A 322 10.86 -0.88 21.91
CA VAL A 322 10.68 -0.79 23.37
C VAL A 322 11.34 -2.01 24.01
N ASP A 323 12.33 -1.81 24.88
CA ASP A 323 13.11 -2.87 25.53
C ASP A 323 13.62 -3.94 24.54
N ASP A 324 14.13 -3.46 23.40
CA ASP A 324 14.61 -4.30 22.30
C ASP A 324 13.50 -5.18 21.67
N VAL A 325 12.23 -4.84 21.88
CA VAL A 325 11.10 -5.39 21.15
C VAL A 325 10.72 -4.42 20.04
N THR A 326 10.82 -4.85 18.79
CA THR A 326 10.48 -4.03 17.62
C THR A 326 9.01 -4.23 17.23
N VAL A 327 8.23 -3.15 17.14
CA VAL A 327 6.83 -3.19 16.68
C VAL A 327 6.76 -2.73 15.23
N ILE A 328 6.17 -3.56 14.36
CA ILE A 328 6.07 -3.36 12.91
C ILE A 328 4.61 -3.41 12.49
N ASP A 329 4.15 -2.47 11.63
CA ASP A 329 2.83 -2.50 11.01
C ASP A 329 2.95 -2.79 9.52
N ASP A 330 2.17 -3.77 9.02
CA ASP A 330 2.12 -4.10 7.60
C ASP A 330 0.68 -4.22 7.10
N TYR A 331 0.44 -3.67 5.92
CA TYR A 331 -0.87 -3.68 5.27
C TYR A 331 -1.22 -5.04 4.64
N GLY A 332 -0.28 -5.96 4.61
CA GLY A 332 -0.44 -7.28 3.99
C GLY A 332 -1.75 -7.96 4.41
N HIS A 333 -2.54 -8.32 3.43
CA HIS A 333 -3.86 -8.92 3.65
C HIS A 333 -4.15 -10.08 2.69
N HIS A 334 -3.24 -10.35 1.77
CA HIS A 334 -3.22 -11.52 0.89
C HIS A 334 -2.17 -12.52 1.39
N PRO A 335 -2.39 -13.85 1.28
CA PRO A 335 -1.42 -14.87 1.74
C PRO A 335 -0.01 -14.68 1.17
N THR A 336 0.10 -14.25 -0.10
CA THR A 336 1.38 -13.95 -0.75
C THR A 336 2.11 -12.79 -0.07
N GLU A 337 1.40 -11.70 0.28
CA GLU A 337 1.97 -10.55 1.00
C GLU A 337 2.40 -10.94 2.42
N ILE A 338 1.57 -11.70 3.14
CA ILE A 338 1.86 -12.18 4.50
C ILE A 338 3.16 -13.00 4.50
N ARG A 339 3.31 -13.96 3.58
CA ARG A 339 4.53 -14.75 3.46
C ARG A 339 5.75 -13.88 3.18
N ALA A 340 5.64 -12.95 2.25
CA ALA A 340 6.73 -12.03 1.89
C ALA A 340 7.14 -11.13 3.07
N THR A 341 6.18 -10.60 3.84
CA THR A 341 6.43 -9.79 5.04
C THR A 341 7.11 -10.60 6.14
N LEU A 342 6.63 -11.83 6.41
CA LEU A 342 7.21 -12.69 7.43
C LEU A 342 8.61 -13.18 7.03
N GLU A 343 8.85 -13.49 5.76
CA GLU A 343 10.18 -13.83 5.23
C GLU A 343 11.15 -12.66 5.37
N ALA A 344 10.72 -11.46 5.02
CA ALA A 344 11.52 -10.24 5.22
C ALA A 344 11.86 -10.02 6.69
N ALA A 345 10.89 -10.20 7.60
CA ALA A 345 11.09 -10.08 9.04
C ALA A 345 12.09 -11.13 9.57
N ARG A 346 12.06 -12.37 9.06
CA ARG A 346 13.07 -13.39 9.40
C ARG A 346 14.48 -12.97 8.95
N GLY A 347 14.61 -12.32 7.82
CA GLY A 347 15.88 -11.76 7.34
C GLY A 347 16.45 -10.68 8.25
N CYS A 348 15.62 -10.00 9.05
CA CYS A 348 16.05 -9.00 10.04
C CYS A 348 16.69 -9.59 11.31
N LYS A 349 16.73 -10.93 11.44
CA LYS A 349 17.38 -11.66 12.53
C LYS A 349 16.77 -11.42 13.93
N PHE A 350 15.47 -11.16 14.02
CA PHE A 350 14.76 -11.17 15.30
C PHE A 350 14.77 -12.56 15.94
N ASN A 351 14.73 -12.60 17.27
CA ASN A 351 14.68 -13.88 18.02
C ASN A 351 13.40 -14.66 17.69
N ARG A 352 12.25 -13.99 17.77
CA ARG A 352 10.93 -14.54 17.42
C ARG A 352 10.08 -13.51 16.70
N LEU A 353 9.14 -14.00 15.90
CA LEU A 353 8.10 -13.19 15.25
C LEU A 353 6.75 -13.49 15.91
N LEU A 354 6.21 -12.50 16.60
CA LEU A 354 4.89 -12.52 17.20
C LEU A 354 3.94 -11.74 16.29
N VAL A 355 2.88 -12.34 15.83
CA VAL A 355 2.01 -11.77 14.79
C VAL A 355 0.60 -11.57 15.32
N LEU A 356 0.04 -10.39 15.13
CA LEU A 356 -1.39 -10.09 15.24
C LEU A 356 -1.94 -9.90 13.83
N PHE A 357 -2.73 -10.86 13.40
CA PHE A 357 -3.34 -10.84 12.07
C PHE A 357 -4.83 -10.57 12.13
N GLN A 358 -5.31 -9.66 11.30
CA GLN A 358 -6.74 -9.41 11.08
C GLN A 358 -7.12 -9.75 9.64
N PRO A 359 -7.85 -10.85 9.37
CA PRO A 359 -8.37 -11.13 8.04
C PRO A 359 -9.25 -9.96 7.56
N HIS A 360 -9.22 -9.67 6.27
CA HIS A 360 -9.95 -8.56 5.67
C HIS A 360 -10.89 -9.07 4.59
N ARG A 361 -12.20 -8.87 4.77
CA ARG A 361 -13.33 -9.36 3.98
C ARG A 361 -13.59 -10.87 4.15
N TYR A 362 -14.85 -11.21 4.24
CA TYR A 362 -15.30 -12.61 4.31
C TYR A 362 -15.06 -13.35 2.99
N THR A 363 -15.35 -12.70 1.86
CA THR A 363 -15.18 -13.27 0.53
C THR A 363 -13.72 -13.63 0.24
N ARG A 364 -12.77 -12.75 0.54
CA ARG A 364 -11.34 -13.04 0.39
C ARG A 364 -10.90 -14.19 1.30
N THR A 365 -11.34 -14.19 2.56
CA THR A 365 -11.00 -15.26 3.51
C THR A 365 -11.51 -16.60 3.02
N GLN A 366 -12.72 -16.64 2.44
CA GLN A 366 -13.30 -17.85 1.86
C GLN A 366 -12.53 -18.33 0.63
N HIS A 367 -12.27 -17.44 -0.33
CA HIS A 367 -11.64 -17.81 -1.60
C HIS A 367 -10.19 -18.27 -1.46
N LEU A 368 -9.48 -17.77 -0.44
CA LEU A 368 -8.06 -18.05 -0.20
C LEU A 368 -7.84 -18.85 1.09
N TRP A 369 -8.85 -19.63 1.50
CA TRP A 369 -8.83 -20.37 2.77
C TRP A 369 -7.62 -21.27 2.92
N ASP A 370 -7.32 -22.08 1.90
CA ASP A 370 -6.21 -23.02 1.91
C ASP A 370 -4.86 -22.30 1.93
N GLU A 371 -4.74 -21.19 1.20
CA GLU A 371 -3.54 -20.36 1.17
C GLU A 371 -3.32 -19.66 2.51
N PHE A 372 -4.38 -19.14 3.15
CA PHE A 372 -4.28 -18.56 4.49
C PHE A 372 -3.86 -19.58 5.54
N SER A 373 -4.38 -20.81 5.47
CA SER A 373 -4.03 -21.84 6.43
C SER A 373 -2.54 -22.16 6.48
N ARG A 374 -1.78 -21.81 5.43
CA ARG A 374 -0.34 -22.10 5.28
C ARG A 374 0.54 -20.85 5.18
N ALA A 375 -0.02 -19.66 5.39
CA ALA A 375 0.71 -18.41 5.18
C ALA A 375 1.62 -18.01 6.35
N PHE A 376 1.42 -18.60 7.55
CA PHE A 376 2.00 -18.11 8.80
C PHE A 376 3.15 -18.95 9.35
N ASN A 377 3.70 -19.89 8.59
CA ASN A 377 4.72 -20.84 9.07
C ASN A 377 6.00 -20.16 9.59
N GLN A 378 6.26 -18.91 9.23
CA GLN A 378 7.38 -18.13 9.73
C GLN A 378 7.09 -17.40 11.05
N ALA A 379 5.84 -17.36 11.53
CA ALA A 379 5.49 -16.77 12.82
C ALA A 379 5.75 -17.78 13.96
N ASP A 380 6.35 -17.35 15.07
CA ASP A 380 6.53 -18.19 16.27
C ASP A 380 5.27 -18.19 17.13
N VAL A 381 4.56 -17.08 17.16
CA VAL A 381 3.26 -16.91 17.83
C VAL A 381 2.33 -16.18 16.87
N LEU A 382 1.16 -16.74 16.65
CA LEU A 382 0.14 -16.13 15.81
C LEU A 382 -1.14 -15.87 16.61
N VAL A 383 -1.60 -14.66 16.59
CA VAL A 383 -2.88 -14.23 17.16
C VAL A 383 -3.78 -13.76 16.02
N LEU A 384 -4.96 -14.35 15.88
CA LEU A 384 -5.98 -13.92 14.95
C LEU A 384 -7.02 -13.06 15.68
N ALA A 385 -7.32 -11.89 15.12
CA ALA A 385 -8.49 -11.08 15.50
C ALA A 385 -9.67 -11.37 14.57
N ASP A 386 -10.87 -10.91 14.92
CA ASP A 386 -12.05 -11.06 14.07
C ASP A 386 -11.86 -10.47 12.68
N ILE A 387 -12.55 -11.08 11.69
CA ILE A 387 -12.53 -10.61 10.30
C ILE A 387 -13.05 -9.17 10.25
N TYR A 388 -12.27 -8.30 9.62
CA TYR A 388 -12.73 -6.95 9.28
C TYR A 388 -13.64 -7.04 8.05
N ALA A 389 -14.93 -6.80 8.25
CA ALA A 389 -15.96 -7.05 7.25
C ALA A 389 -15.86 -6.15 6.00
N ALA A 390 -15.34 -4.91 6.12
CA ALA A 390 -15.28 -3.94 5.02
C ALA A 390 -16.63 -3.78 4.28
N SER A 391 -17.73 -3.69 5.04
CA SER A 391 -19.12 -3.59 4.57
C SER A 391 -19.72 -4.88 3.96
N GLU A 392 -19.01 -6.00 4.00
CA GLU A 392 -19.57 -7.30 3.61
C GLU A 392 -20.45 -7.88 4.74
N THR A 393 -21.41 -8.69 4.36
CA THR A 393 -22.19 -9.51 5.32
C THR A 393 -21.40 -10.76 5.70
N PRO A 394 -21.50 -11.24 6.96
CA PRO A 394 -20.86 -12.47 7.37
C PRO A 394 -21.28 -13.68 6.50
N ILE A 395 -20.33 -14.54 6.18
CA ILE A 395 -20.56 -15.79 5.44
C ILE A 395 -20.57 -16.93 6.46
N PRO A 396 -21.62 -17.78 6.51
CA PRO A 396 -21.70 -18.91 7.43
C PRO A 396 -20.47 -19.82 7.32
N GLY A 397 -19.85 -20.14 8.46
CA GLY A 397 -18.66 -20.98 8.54
C GLY A 397 -17.32 -20.26 8.27
N ILE A 398 -17.32 -19.04 7.76
CA ILE A 398 -16.11 -18.24 7.53
C ILE A 398 -15.90 -17.30 8.71
N THR A 399 -15.08 -17.76 9.67
CA THR A 399 -14.73 -17.00 10.88
C THR A 399 -13.23 -17.09 11.15
N SER A 400 -12.68 -16.12 11.90
CA SER A 400 -11.28 -16.15 12.32
C SER A 400 -11.01 -17.33 13.27
N GLU A 401 -11.98 -17.74 14.06
CA GLU A 401 -11.87 -18.91 14.92
C GLU A 401 -11.69 -20.19 14.10
N ALA A 402 -12.54 -20.40 13.10
CA ALA A 402 -12.43 -21.54 12.18
C ALA A 402 -11.11 -21.51 11.40
N LEU A 403 -10.69 -20.32 10.94
CA LEU A 403 -9.39 -20.15 10.27
C LEU A 403 -8.22 -20.49 11.22
N SER A 404 -8.30 -20.11 12.49
CA SER A 404 -7.27 -20.45 13.48
C SER A 404 -7.14 -21.97 13.68
N GLY A 405 -8.26 -22.69 13.62
CA GLY A 405 -8.31 -24.14 13.59
C GLY A 405 -7.61 -24.71 12.36
N ALA A 406 -7.96 -24.24 11.16
CA ALA A 406 -7.35 -24.69 9.91
C ALA A 406 -5.83 -24.43 9.87
N ILE A 407 -5.35 -23.30 10.39
CA ILE A 407 -3.92 -22.98 10.48
C ILE A 407 -3.22 -23.96 11.44
N ARG A 408 -3.87 -24.33 12.55
CA ARG A 408 -3.35 -25.32 13.51
C ARG A 408 -3.29 -26.72 12.89
N ASP A 409 -4.34 -27.09 12.16
CA ASP A 409 -4.41 -28.39 11.46
C ASP A 409 -3.36 -28.46 10.33
N ALA A 410 -3.00 -27.33 9.72
CA ALA A 410 -1.90 -27.22 8.78
C ALA A 410 -0.49 -27.24 9.43
N GLY A 411 -0.41 -27.40 10.76
CA GLY A 411 0.83 -27.68 11.50
C GLY A 411 1.40 -26.50 12.31
N HIS A 412 0.77 -25.33 12.34
CA HIS A 412 1.24 -24.23 13.17
C HIS A 412 0.97 -24.47 14.65
N LYS A 413 2.00 -24.47 15.50
CA LYS A 413 1.90 -24.94 16.90
C LYS A 413 1.31 -23.90 17.87
N ASN A 414 1.51 -22.61 17.61
CA ASN A 414 1.18 -21.51 18.54
C ASN A 414 0.20 -20.54 17.89
N VAL A 415 -1.05 -20.98 17.69
CA VAL A 415 -2.13 -20.16 17.11
C VAL A 415 -3.19 -19.90 18.16
N PHE A 416 -3.57 -18.65 18.31
CA PHE A 416 -4.60 -18.19 19.23
C PHE A 416 -5.64 -17.35 18.47
N TYR A 417 -6.88 -17.45 18.87
CA TYR A 417 -7.95 -16.58 18.39
C TYR A 417 -8.51 -15.76 19.55
N PHE A 418 -8.73 -14.49 19.33
CA PHE A 418 -9.42 -13.60 20.24
C PHE A 418 -10.40 -12.71 19.46
N ALA A 419 -11.67 -12.72 19.87
CA ALA A 419 -12.68 -11.82 19.28
C ALA A 419 -12.35 -10.35 19.60
N SER A 420 -11.81 -10.10 20.80
CA SER A 420 -11.36 -8.78 21.22
C SER A 420 -9.92 -8.51 20.75
N MET A 421 -9.73 -7.45 19.95
CA MET A 421 -8.40 -6.95 19.58
C MET A 421 -7.52 -6.68 20.81
N ARG A 422 -8.13 -6.17 21.88
CA ARG A 422 -7.45 -5.85 23.14
C ARG A 422 -6.86 -7.08 23.80
N GLU A 423 -7.62 -8.18 23.88
CA GLU A 423 -7.14 -9.44 24.44
C GLU A 423 -5.98 -10.02 23.62
N GLY A 424 -6.05 -9.87 22.29
CA GLY A 424 -4.95 -10.25 21.39
C GLY A 424 -3.67 -9.46 21.65
N ILE A 425 -3.79 -8.14 21.82
CA ILE A 425 -2.68 -7.24 22.18
C ILE A 425 -2.07 -7.68 23.54
N GLU A 426 -2.89 -7.88 24.55
CA GLU A 426 -2.45 -8.30 25.89
C GLU A 426 -1.76 -9.66 25.87
N LYS A 427 -2.21 -10.59 25.03
CA LYS A 427 -1.53 -11.88 24.82
C LYS A 427 -0.12 -11.66 24.27
N LEU A 428 0.05 -10.82 23.24
CA LEU A 428 1.36 -10.55 22.64
C LEU A 428 2.31 -9.84 23.61
N ILE A 429 1.82 -8.89 24.42
CA ILE A 429 2.62 -8.21 25.43
C ILE A 429 3.17 -9.21 26.48
N ARG A 430 2.33 -10.14 26.94
CA ARG A 430 2.76 -11.19 27.89
C ARG A 430 3.79 -12.16 27.29
N GLU A 431 3.76 -12.37 25.97
CA GLU A 431 4.68 -13.28 25.27
C GLU A 431 5.99 -12.61 24.85
N ALA A 432 5.95 -11.28 24.57
CA ALA A 432 7.10 -10.55 24.03
C ALA A 432 8.31 -10.57 24.95
N ARG A 433 9.49 -10.72 24.39
CA ARG A 433 10.79 -10.74 25.05
C ARG A 433 11.80 -9.92 24.27
N THR A 434 12.85 -9.48 24.93
CA THR A 434 14.00 -8.79 24.32
C THR A 434 14.50 -9.47 23.05
N GLY A 435 14.64 -8.73 21.97
CA GLY A 435 15.06 -9.21 20.65
C GLY A 435 13.94 -9.77 19.77
N ASP A 436 12.67 -9.74 20.23
CA ASP A 436 11.52 -10.18 19.43
C ASP A 436 11.04 -9.04 18.50
N ALA A 437 10.30 -9.43 17.44
CA ALA A 437 9.46 -8.51 16.69
C ALA A 437 7.98 -8.83 16.90
N VAL A 438 7.16 -7.78 17.09
CA VAL A 438 5.70 -7.87 17.11
C VAL A 438 5.16 -7.20 15.84
N LEU A 439 4.54 -8.01 14.98
CA LEU A 439 3.99 -7.55 13.71
C LEU A 439 2.46 -7.45 13.79
N THR A 440 1.90 -6.30 13.41
CA THR A 440 0.48 -6.17 13.12
C THR A 440 0.30 -6.27 11.61
N ILE A 441 -0.51 -7.24 11.13
CA ILE A 441 -0.68 -7.52 9.70
C ILE A 441 -2.17 -7.46 9.35
N GLY A 442 -2.52 -6.67 8.32
CA GLY A 442 -3.87 -6.58 7.78
C GLY A 442 -4.29 -5.20 7.30
N ALA A 443 -5.27 -5.15 6.39
CA ALA A 443 -5.77 -3.91 5.80
C ALA A 443 -6.80 -3.15 6.67
N GLY A 444 -7.30 -3.78 7.74
CA GLY A 444 -8.37 -3.27 8.60
C GLY A 444 -7.89 -2.42 9.77
N SER A 445 -8.64 -2.50 10.87
CA SER A 445 -8.40 -1.72 12.09
C SER A 445 -7.17 -2.16 12.90
N VAL A 446 -6.57 -3.30 12.58
CA VAL A 446 -5.38 -3.84 13.24
C VAL A 446 -4.19 -2.88 13.24
N SER A 447 -4.11 -1.96 12.28
CA SER A 447 -3.07 -0.91 12.25
C SER A 447 -3.07 -0.01 13.50
N ARG A 448 -4.21 0.14 14.19
CA ARG A 448 -4.27 0.90 15.45
C ARG A 448 -3.59 0.16 16.59
N ALA A 449 -3.62 -1.18 16.55
CA ALA A 449 -3.00 -2.03 17.54
C ALA A 449 -1.48 -1.83 17.59
N SER A 450 -0.80 -1.49 16.48
CA SER A 450 0.63 -1.25 16.48
C SER A 450 1.03 -0.08 17.38
N ASN A 451 0.29 1.03 17.33
CA ASN A 451 0.54 2.18 18.20
C ASN A 451 0.22 1.86 19.66
N GLU A 452 -0.87 1.13 19.90
CA GLU A 452 -1.25 0.69 21.24
C GLU A 452 -0.21 -0.28 21.84
N LEU A 453 0.33 -1.20 21.05
CA LEU A 453 1.42 -2.09 21.44
C LEU A 453 2.66 -1.32 21.91
N VAL A 454 3.10 -0.30 21.17
CA VAL A 454 4.26 0.54 21.57
C VAL A 454 4.02 1.19 22.94
N VAL A 455 2.84 1.77 23.15
CA VAL A 455 2.48 2.43 24.41
C VAL A 455 2.44 1.43 25.58
N LEU A 456 1.78 0.28 25.36
CA LEU A 456 1.57 -0.70 26.42
C LEU A 456 2.85 -1.49 26.78
N LEU A 457 3.70 -1.80 25.78
CA LEU A 457 5.02 -2.37 26.04
C LEU A 457 5.86 -1.42 26.91
N GLY A 458 5.86 -0.10 26.61
CA GLY A 458 6.56 0.90 27.42
C GLY A 458 6.00 1.04 28.84
N ALA A 459 4.71 0.85 29.03
CA ALA A 459 4.11 0.82 30.37
C ALA A 459 4.45 -0.48 31.14
N HIS A 460 4.47 -1.61 30.44
CA HIS A 460 4.80 -2.93 31.02
C HIS A 460 6.26 -3.01 31.46
N ALA A 461 7.16 -2.46 30.69
CA ALA A 461 8.59 -2.37 30.98
C ALA A 461 8.89 -1.60 32.27
N ARG A 462 8.13 -0.56 32.58
CA ARG A 462 8.31 0.27 33.80
C ARG A 462 7.77 -0.37 35.08
N LEU A 463 6.89 -1.35 34.97
CA LEU A 463 6.30 -2.02 36.16
C LEU A 463 7.34 -2.70 37.06
N PRO A 464 8.40 -3.37 36.58
CA PRO A 464 9.43 -3.95 37.44
C PRO A 464 10.28 -2.91 38.15
N GLU A 465 10.58 -1.76 37.50
CA GLU A 465 11.37 -0.67 38.08
C GLU A 465 10.60 0.01 39.21
N VAL A 466 9.33 0.34 39.02
CA VAL A 466 8.45 0.90 40.04
C VAL A 466 8.28 -0.05 41.23
N ALA A 467 8.12 -1.36 40.98
CA ALA A 467 8.01 -2.38 42.00
C ALA A 467 9.36 -2.52 42.81
N HIS A 468 10.48 -2.33 42.13
CA HIS A 468 11.81 -2.36 42.78
C HIS A 468 12.08 -1.08 43.59
N GLU A 469 11.65 0.08 43.10
CA GLU A 469 11.75 1.36 43.85
C GLU A 469 10.84 1.33 45.08
N LEU A 470 9.62 0.83 44.97
CA LEU A 470 8.69 0.68 46.11
C LEU A 470 9.23 -0.29 47.15
N ARG A 471 9.87 -1.39 46.78
CA ARG A 471 10.51 -2.32 47.71
C ARG A 471 11.74 -1.71 48.37
N ARG A 472 12.52 -0.85 47.70
CA ARG A 472 13.64 -0.10 48.29
C ARG A 472 13.17 0.96 49.26
N ALA A 473 12.06 1.64 48.95
CA ALA A 473 11.47 2.63 49.86
C ALA A 473 10.91 1.99 51.14
N ASP A 474 10.33 0.77 51.05
CA ASP A 474 9.82 0.00 52.18
C ASP A 474 10.97 -0.54 53.11
N THR A 475 12.12 -0.90 52.50
CA THR A 475 13.28 -1.37 53.26
C THR A 475 14.03 -0.24 53.97
N SER A 476 13.99 0.99 53.43
CA SER A 476 14.59 2.17 54.10
C SER A 476 13.73 2.78 55.21
N ALA A 477 12.42 2.41 55.29
CA ALA A 477 11.52 2.87 56.34
C ALA A 477 11.55 1.97 57.62
N HIS A 478 12.33 0.90 57.62
CA HIS A 478 12.48 -0.01 58.78
C HIS A 478 13.87 0.04 59.43
N GLU A 479 14.76 0.97 59.01
CA GLU A 479 16.10 1.15 59.60
C GLU A 479 16.27 2.46 60.42
N ASP A 480 15.18 3.18 60.74
CA ASP A 480 15.17 4.32 61.67
C ASP A 480 14.44 4.02 62.98
#